data_b68fce2b8499a90852a6093ac7218a6a
#
_entry.id   b68fce2b8499a90852a6093ac7218a6a
#
_cell.length_a   1.000
_cell.length_b   1.000
_cell.length_c   1.000
_cell.angle_alpha   90.00
_cell.angle_beta   90.00
_cell.angle_gamma   90.00
#
_symmetry.space_group_name_H-M   'P 1'
#
loop_
_entity.id
_entity.type
_entity.pdbx_description
1 polymer ?
#
loop_
_entity_poly.entity_id
_entity_poly.type
_entity_poly.pdbx_seq_one_letter_code
_entity_poly.pdbx_strand_id
1 'polypeptide(L)'
;MWVLILQLDSDWRYKSHKKSVSQSKFTGIAPVSSLGSAIGVRTTMVNRMLKQLLTEFLQKYKKWLLIVVVFQAFQALAGLYLPTLNADIINNGVVGSIDPVTKVVTSDVPYIWRMGGVMLAVTLVQVVLSISAVYFGSKVAMGLGRDVRQRLFHQVNDFSAREVAVFGAPSLITRITNDVQQVQMLVLMTCTLILSAPFTAVGGIFMAMHQDLGLSRILIIAIPVLAVVLGVIISAMVPTFRLMQERIDRINEILREQLTGIRVVRAFVREPEEKARFAKGNEAITETALRGGRLQALMFPTANLFINFSSTAVVWFGADRISQGKMDPGAMIAFLTYLTQILMSVMMTTWMAALIPRSAVSAERIKEVLNTPTSVVVSTSPITDIGRNAVLQFDGVGFQYPGAEKPVLDGISFTVRAGETLAIIGSTGSGKTTLVNLVPRLFDATEGAVVLDGVDVRDLAPEALWSRVGFVPQKPYLFSGTVASNLQYGKEDATEEEMWEALRIAQAEDFVRAMPGGLNATIAQGGSNVSGGQRQRLAIARALIRKPEIYLFDDSFSALDLATDARLRAALAPRVRDAVVLVVAQRVSTIREADHILVLEDGECVGYGNHDELMDSCPTYVEIVESQASVQGGVA
;
A
#
# COMPACT_ATOMS: atom_id res chain seq x y z
N MET A 1 -15.32 3.18 -26.40
CA MET A 1 -15.66 3.61 -25.01
C MET A 1 -14.44 4.04 -24.21
N TRP A 2 -13.32 3.31 -24.19
CA TRP A 2 -12.05 3.78 -23.62
C TRP A 2 -11.51 5.03 -24.34
N VAL A 3 -11.63 5.09 -25.66
CA VAL A 3 -11.27 6.27 -26.48
C VAL A 3 -12.24 7.43 -26.23
N LEU A 4 -13.53 7.19 -26.02
CA LEU A 4 -14.52 8.23 -25.69
C LEU A 4 -14.37 8.78 -24.26
N ILE A 5 -14.03 7.94 -23.28
CA ILE A 5 -13.72 8.40 -21.91
C ILE A 5 -12.40 9.20 -21.90
N LEU A 6 -11.48 8.91 -22.83
CA LEU A 6 -10.21 9.61 -22.98
C LEU A 6 -10.29 10.84 -23.89
N GLN A 7 -11.31 10.95 -24.77
CA GLN A 7 -11.52 12.09 -25.66
C GLN A 7 -12.40 13.21 -25.08
N LEU A 8 -13.19 12.94 -24.04
CA LEU A 8 -13.93 14.00 -23.32
C LEU A 8 -13.02 14.96 -22.55
N ASP A 9 -11.72 14.70 -22.51
CA ASP A 9 -10.71 15.53 -21.83
C ASP A 9 -9.88 16.41 -22.80
N SER A 10 -10.12 16.36 -24.12
CA SER A 10 -9.29 17.10 -25.10
C SER A 10 -9.85 18.45 -25.54
N ASP A 11 -11.10 18.79 -25.27
CA ASP A 11 -11.75 20.01 -25.80
C ASP A 11 -11.88 21.18 -24.82
N TRP A 12 -11.33 21.06 -23.61
CA TRP A 12 -11.18 22.21 -22.70
C TRP A 12 -9.76 22.79 -22.72
N ARG A 13 -9.36 23.36 -23.87
CA ARG A 13 -8.19 24.27 -23.92
C ARG A 13 -8.57 25.61 -23.31
N TYR A 14 -8.24 25.77 -22.06
CA TYR A 14 -8.32 27.02 -21.35
C TYR A 14 -7.31 28.04 -21.90
N LYS A 15 -7.79 29.15 -22.43
CA LYS A 15 -7.02 30.35 -22.70
C LYS A 15 -6.54 30.95 -21.38
N SER A 16 -5.25 30.84 -21.10
CA SER A 16 -4.61 31.48 -19.95
C SER A 16 -4.50 32.97 -20.19
N HIS A 17 -5.19 33.78 -19.40
CA HIS A 17 -4.84 35.18 -19.17
C HIS A 17 -3.97 35.29 -17.93
N LYS A 18 -2.69 35.67 -18.15
CA LYS A 18 -1.80 36.17 -17.12
C LYS A 18 -2.39 37.45 -16.52
N LYS A 19 -2.59 37.49 -15.21
CA LYS A 19 -2.54 38.72 -14.41
C LYS A 19 -1.85 38.45 -13.08
N SER A 20 -0.86 39.25 -12.83
CA SER A 20 -0.09 39.35 -11.61
C SER A 20 -0.93 39.56 -10.38
N VAL A 21 -0.63 38.83 -9.27
CA VAL A 21 -1.20 39.13 -7.95
C VAL A 21 -0.06 39.45 -7.01
N SER A 22 -0.13 40.68 -6.50
CA SER A 22 0.68 41.21 -5.42
C SER A 22 0.18 40.68 -4.07
N GLN A 23 1.11 40.61 -3.13
CA GLN A 23 0.89 40.22 -1.72
C GLN A 23 -0.19 41.04 -1.04
N SER A 24 -1.11 40.40 -0.32
CA SER A 24 -1.65 40.89 0.95
C SER A 24 -2.41 39.84 1.76
N LYS A 25 -1.94 39.64 2.96
CA LYS A 25 -2.58 39.34 4.26
C LYS A 25 -3.81 38.43 4.39
N PHE A 26 -3.63 37.42 5.23
CA PHE A 26 -4.60 36.62 5.98
C PHE A 26 -5.91 37.33 6.30
N THR A 27 -7.04 36.72 5.88
CA THR A 27 -8.30 36.53 6.65
C THR A 27 -9.26 35.68 5.83
N GLY A 28 -9.73 34.55 6.41
CA GLY A 28 -11.08 34.04 6.33
C GLY A 28 -11.62 33.45 5.02
N ILE A 29 -11.92 32.14 5.03
CA ILE A 29 -12.94 31.44 4.22
C ILE A 29 -12.81 31.61 2.70
N ALA A 30 -12.20 30.62 2.03
CA ALA A 30 -12.15 30.53 0.57
C ALA A 30 -13.55 30.34 -0.02
N PRO A 31 -13.89 31.01 -1.13
CA PRO A 31 -15.20 30.88 -1.77
C PRO A 31 -15.38 29.48 -2.38
N VAL A 32 -16.60 28.95 -2.30
CA VAL A 32 -17.03 27.61 -2.77
C VAL A 32 -16.66 27.31 -4.22
N SER A 33 -16.41 28.33 -5.05
CA SER A 33 -15.94 28.20 -6.43
C SER A 33 -14.49 27.68 -6.58
N SER A 34 -13.63 27.89 -5.58
CA SER A 34 -12.24 27.40 -5.58
C SER A 34 -12.14 25.91 -5.20
N LEU A 35 -13.09 25.39 -4.42
CA LEU A 35 -13.18 23.97 -4.08
C LEU A 35 -13.56 23.10 -5.30
N GLY A 36 -14.44 23.58 -6.17
CA GLY A 36 -14.86 22.85 -7.38
C GLY A 36 -13.70 22.67 -8.38
N SER A 37 -12.86 23.70 -8.56
CA SER A 37 -11.69 23.63 -9.44
C SER A 37 -10.59 22.72 -8.87
N ALA A 38 -10.36 22.74 -7.56
CA ALA A 38 -9.38 21.89 -6.89
C ALA A 38 -9.77 20.39 -6.94
N ILE A 39 -11.08 20.09 -6.81
CA ILE A 39 -11.60 18.71 -6.91
C ILE A 39 -11.47 18.19 -8.36
N GLY A 40 -11.77 19.01 -9.36
CA GLY A 40 -11.63 18.65 -10.77
C GLY A 40 -10.17 18.37 -11.16
N VAL A 41 -9.24 19.21 -10.72
CA VAL A 41 -7.79 19.05 -10.96
C VAL A 41 -7.27 17.78 -10.28
N ARG A 42 -7.70 17.49 -9.06
CA ARG A 42 -7.29 16.30 -8.32
C ARG A 42 -7.81 15.01 -8.96
N THR A 43 -9.05 15.00 -9.45
CA THR A 43 -9.63 13.82 -10.11
C THR A 43 -8.93 13.51 -11.44
N THR A 44 -8.58 14.54 -12.22
CA THR A 44 -7.80 14.39 -13.46
C THR A 44 -6.38 13.90 -13.19
N MET A 45 -5.74 14.37 -12.12
CA MET A 45 -4.40 13.94 -11.74
C MET A 45 -4.36 12.47 -11.29
N VAL A 46 -5.33 12.05 -10.49
CA VAL A 46 -5.48 10.66 -9.99
C VAL A 46 -5.73 9.68 -11.15
N ASN A 47 -6.62 10.04 -12.09
CA ASN A 47 -6.85 9.23 -13.29
C ASN A 47 -5.61 9.14 -14.19
N ARG A 48 -4.80 10.19 -14.25
CA ARG A 48 -3.53 10.21 -14.98
C ARG A 48 -2.51 9.24 -14.37
N MET A 49 -2.42 9.18 -13.04
CA MET A 49 -1.55 8.24 -12.33
C MET A 49 -1.95 6.77 -12.58
N LEU A 50 -3.25 6.46 -12.54
CA LEU A 50 -3.74 5.13 -12.91
C LEU A 50 -3.37 4.76 -14.34
N LYS A 51 -3.58 5.68 -15.30
CA LYS A 51 -3.21 5.46 -16.70
C LYS A 51 -1.71 5.20 -16.85
N GLN A 52 -0.86 5.98 -16.19
CA GLN A 52 0.59 5.80 -16.23
C GLN A 52 1.00 4.44 -15.65
N LEU A 53 0.47 4.06 -14.49
CA LEU A 53 0.75 2.77 -13.88
C LEU A 53 0.34 1.62 -14.80
N LEU A 54 -0.88 1.65 -15.32
CA LEU A 54 -1.37 0.62 -16.23
C LEU A 54 -0.55 0.56 -17.52
N THR A 55 -0.19 1.69 -18.11
CA THR A 55 0.62 1.72 -19.34
C THR A 55 2.00 1.11 -19.11
N GLU A 56 2.66 1.45 -18.01
CA GLU A 56 3.98 0.95 -17.65
C GLU A 56 3.98 -0.58 -17.48
N PHE A 57 3.07 -1.11 -16.67
CA PHE A 57 3.09 -2.53 -16.30
C PHE A 57 2.34 -3.43 -17.30
N LEU A 58 1.29 -2.95 -18.00
CA LEU A 58 0.56 -3.74 -18.99
C LEU A 58 1.31 -3.87 -20.32
N GLN A 59 2.29 -3.03 -20.62
CA GLN A 59 3.06 -3.10 -21.85
C GLN A 59 3.72 -4.47 -22.05
N LYS A 60 4.15 -5.11 -20.98
CA LYS A 60 4.69 -6.48 -20.97
C LYS A 60 3.65 -7.53 -21.40
N TYR A 61 2.37 -7.27 -21.12
CA TYR A 61 1.25 -8.19 -21.32
C TYR A 61 0.42 -7.87 -22.57
N LYS A 62 0.85 -6.95 -23.46
CA LYS A 62 0.09 -6.49 -24.63
C LYS A 62 -0.40 -7.61 -25.55
N LYS A 63 0.43 -8.67 -25.74
CA LYS A 63 0.05 -9.84 -26.55
C LYS A 63 -1.12 -10.60 -25.94
N TRP A 64 -1.08 -10.83 -24.62
CA TRP A 64 -2.14 -11.51 -23.90
C TRP A 64 -3.43 -10.67 -23.83
N LEU A 65 -3.30 -9.35 -23.66
CA LEU A 65 -4.44 -8.43 -23.74
C LEU A 65 -5.12 -8.47 -25.12
N LEU A 66 -4.35 -8.50 -26.18
CA LEU A 66 -4.91 -8.63 -27.54
C LEU A 66 -5.70 -9.95 -27.68
N ILE A 67 -5.15 -11.06 -27.19
CA ILE A 67 -5.84 -12.36 -27.19
C ILE A 67 -7.14 -12.28 -26.40
N VAL A 68 -7.14 -11.64 -25.22
CA VAL A 68 -8.36 -11.44 -24.41
C VAL A 68 -9.40 -10.65 -25.21
N VAL A 69 -9.01 -9.53 -25.84
CA VAL A 69 -9.93 -8.70 -26.64
C VAL A 69 -10.54 -9.52 -27.79
N VAL A 70 -9.73 -10.29 -28.50
CA VAL A 70 -10.18 -11.14 -29.60
C VAL A 70 -11.16 -12.20 -29.09
N PHE A 71 -10.83 -12.92 -28.01
CA PHE A 71 -11.74 -13.94 -27.46
C PHE A 71 -13.04 -13.33 -26.92
N GLN A 72 -12.99 -12.16 -26.28
CA GLN A 72 -14.18 -11.44 -25.81
C GLN A 72 -15.07 -11.00 -26.99
N ALA A 73 -14.46 -10.52 -28.08
CA ALA A 73 -15.19 -10.15 -29.27
C ALA A 73 -15.91 -11.37 -29.93
N PHE A 74 -15.18 -12.47 -30.12
CA PHE A 74 -15.78 -13.69 -30.68
C PHE A 74 -16.81 -14.32 -29.74
N GLN A 75 -16.59 -14.33 -28.45
CA GLN A 75 -17.55 -14.80 -27.46
C GLN A 75 -18.84 -13.96 -27.48
N ALA A 76 -18.73 -12.61 -27.59
CA ALA A 76 -19.88 -11.73 -27.71
C ALA A 76 -20.64 -11.95 -29.02
N LEU A 77 -19.93 -12.11 -30.16
CA LEU A 77 -20.54 -12.41 -31.46
C LEU A 77 -21.27 -13.76 -31.45
N ALA A 78 -20.65 -14.81 -30.88
CA ALA A 78 -21.30 -16.10 -30.73
C ALA A 78 -22.59 -16.01 -29.87
N GLY A 79 -22.52 -15.25 -28.73
CA GLY A 79 -23.68 -15.01 -27.87
C GLY A 79 -24.79 -14.20 -28.57
N LEU A 80 -24.46 -13.28 -29.46
CA LEU A 80 -25.41 -12.50 -30.26
C LEU A 80 -25.98 -13.28 -31.44
N TYR A 81 -25.33 -14.34 -31.87
CA TYR A 81 -25.86 -15.18 -32.97
C TYR A 81 -26.93 -16.16 -32.47
N LEU A 82 -26.92 -16.57 -31.18
CA LEU A 82 -27.89 -17.51 -30.64
C LEU A 82 -29.37 -17.06 -30.74
N PRO A 83 -29.73 -15.78 -30.47
CA PRO A 83 -31.12 -15.32 -30.66
C PRO A 83 -31.57 -15.39 -32.10
N THR A 84 -30.70 -15.17 -33.09
CA THR A 84 -31.03 -15.33 -34.51
C THR A 84 -31.34 -16.79 -34.83
N LEU A 85 -30.50 -17.74 -34.38
CA LEU A 85 -30.78 -19.17 -34.58
C LEU A 85 -32.09 -19.59 -33.91
N ASN A 86 -32.42 -19.03 -32.74
CA ASN A 86 -33.69 -19.27 -32.08
C ASN A 86 -34.87 -18.73 -32.90
N ALA A 87 -34.72 -17.54 -33.52
CA ALA A 87 -35.70 -16.99 -34.42
C ALA A 87 -35.93 -17.91 -35.63
N ASP A 88 -34.87 -18.45 -36.24
CA ASP A 88 -34.93 -19.38 -37.36
C ASP A 88 -35.65 -20.68 -36.99
N ILE A 89 -35.39 -21.23 -35.80
CA ILE A 89 -36.09 -22.41 -35.29
C ILE A 89 -37.59 -22.14 -35.17
N ILE A 90 -37.95 -20.95 -34.65
CA ILE A 90 -39.36 -20.60 -34.47
C ILE A 90 -40.04 -20.39 -35.83
N ASN A 91 -39.43 -19.61 -36.72
CA ASN A 91 -40.04 -19.25 -38.01
C ASN A 91 -40.14 -20.44 -38.95
N ASN A 92 -39.07 -21.22 -39.14
CA ASN A 92 -38.97 -22.28 -40.12
C ASN A 92 -39.28 -23.66 -39.57
N GLY A 93 -39.07 -23.88 -38.25
CA GLY A 93 -39.25 -25.17 -37.58
C GLY A 93 -40.60 -25.30 -36.89
N VAL A 94 -40.99 -24.31 -36.07
CA VAL A 94 -42.23 -24.41 -35.26
C VAL A 94 -43.41 -23.86 -36.04
N VAL A 95 -43.31 -22.66 -36.60
CA VAL A 95 -44.39 -22.08 -37.44
C VAL A 95 -44.43 -22.76 -38.78
N GLY A 96 -43.28 -23.21 -39.32
CA GLY A 96 -43.17 -24.06 -40.51
C GLY A 96 -43.85 -23.47 -41.74
N SER A 97 -44.31 -24.37 -42.66
CA SER A 97 -45.09 -24.00 -43.81
C SER A 97 -46.58 -24.08 -43.50
N ILE A 98 -47.31 -22.99 -43.79
CA ILE A 98 -48.77 -22.99 -43.75
C ILE A 98 -49.25 -23.61 -45.05
N ASP A 99 -49.90 -24.75 -45.03
CA ASP A 99 -50.54 -25.35 -46.19
C ASP A 99 -51.58 -24.36 -46.73
N PRO A 100 -51.43 -23.91 -47.96
CA PRO A 100 -52.35 -22.92 -48.57
C PRO A 100 -53.81 -23.38 -48.68
N VAL A 101 -54.05 -24.70 -48.64
CA VAL A 101 -55.39 -25.30 -48.76
C VAL A 101 -56.04 -25.61 -47.44
N THR A 102 -55.27 -26.25 -46.48
CA THR A 102 -55.80 -26.71 -45.18
C THR A 102 -55.61 -25.70 -44.05
N LYS A 103 -54.81 -24.63 -44.30
CA LYS A 103 -54.38 -23.67 -43.24
C LYS A 103 -53.77 -24.32 -41.98
N VAL A 104 -53.35 -25.56 -42.08
CA VAL A 104 -52.70 -26.29 -40.98
C VAL A 104 -51.20 -25.91 -40.94
N VAL A 105 -50.73 -25.51 -39.76
CA VAL A 105 -49.33 -25.26 -39.54
C VAL A 105 -48.63 -26.63 -39.39
N THR A 106 -47.70 -26.95 -40.31
CA THR A 106 -46.89 -28.16 -40.23
C THR A 106 -45.49 -27.79 -39.69
N SER A 107 -45.16 -28.29 -38.50
CA SER A 107 -43.84 -28.14 -37.89
C SER A 107 -42.81 -29.03 -38.61
N ASP A 108 -41.63 -28.48 -38.92
CA ASP A 108 -40.48 -29.24 -39.44
C ASP A 108 -39.58 -29.69 -38.30
N VAL A 109 -39.90 -30.84 -37.72
CA VAL A 109 -39.17 -31.44 -36.59
C VAL A 109 -37.68 -31.72 -36.96
N PRO A 110 -37.35 -32.28 -38.16
CA PRO A 110 -35.96 -32.44 -38.60
C PRO A 110 -35.18 -31.14 -38.61
N TYR A 111 -35.78 -30.03 -39.07
CA TYR A 111 -35.16 -28.72 -39.06
C TYR A 111 -34.85 -28.21 -37.64
N ILE A 112 -35.80 -28.41 -36.71
CA ILE A 112 -35.60 -28.06 -35.27
C ILE A 112 -34.43 -28.82 -34.69
N TRP A 113 -34.30 -30.13 -34.89
CA TRP A 113 -33.16 -30.91 -34.39
C TRP A 113 -31.84 -30.48 -35.01
N ARG A 114 -31.81 -30.20 -36.31
CA ARG A 114 -30.60 -29.73 -37.01
C ARG A 114 -30.13 -28.37 -36.46
N MET A 115 -31.03 -27.39 -36.36
CA MET A 115 -30.69 -26.04 -35.88
C MET A 115 -30.44 -26.04 -34.38
N GLY A 116 -31.10 -26.88 -33.57
CA GLY A 116 -30.79 -27.12 -32.17
C GLY A 116 -29.36 -27.66 -31.97
N GLY A 117 -28.92 -28.58 -32.85
CA GLY A 117 -27.54 -29.02 -32.88
C GLY A 117 -26.54 -27.91 -33.22
N VAL A 118 -26.86 -27.02 -34.16
CA VAL A 118 -26.06 -25.83 -34.49
C VAL A 118 -26.00 -24.87 -33.28
N MET A 119 -27.14 -24.62 -32.61
CA MET A 119 -27.16 -23.78 -31.40
C MET A 119 -26.26 -24.36 -30.30
N LEU A 120 -26.34 -25.67 -30.10
CA LEU A 120 -25.47 -26.34 -29.10
C LEU A 120 -23.99 -26.17 -29.47
N ALA A 121 -23.62 -26.36 -30.73
CA ALA A 121 -22.24 -26.18 -31.21
C ALA A 121 -21.75 -24.73 -31.00
N VAL A 122 -22.56 -23.72 -31.34
CA VAL A 122 -22.25 -22.30 -31.13
C VAL A 122 -22.11 -22.00 -29.63
N THR A 123 -22.99 -22.56 -28.81
CA THR A 123 -22.91 -22.39 -27.35
C THR A 123 -21.62 -23.01 -26.78
N LEU A 124 -21.20 -24.19 -27.23
CA LEU A 124 -19.94 -24.81 -26.83
C LEU A 124 -18.73 -23.94 -27.23
N VAL A 125 -18.74 -23.42 -28.46
CA VAL A 125 -17.70 -22.47 -28.91
C VAL A 125 -17.68 -21.24 -28.02
N GLN A 126 -18.84 -20.65 -27.73
CA GLN A 126 -18.95 -19.49 -26.82
C GLN A 126 -18.37 -19.77 -25.44
N VAL A 127 -18.67 -20.94 -24.86
CA VAL A 127 -18.15 -21.37 -23.53
C VAL A 127 -16.63 -21.50 -23.57
N VAL A 128 -16.08 -22.16 -24.60
CA VAL A 128 -14.62 -22.33 -24.74
C VAL A 128 -13.93 -20.97 -24.87
N LEU A 129 -14.48 -20.06 -25.70
CA LEU A 129 -13.95 -18.70 -25.85
C LEU A 129 -14.03 -17.91 -24.54
N SER A 130 -15.13 -18.03 -23.80
CA SER A 130 -15.32 -17.37 -22.51
C SER A 130 -14.31 -17.87 -21.48
N ILE A 131 -14.14 -19.18 -21.32
CA ILE A 131 -13.15 -19.76 -20.41
C ILE A 131 -11.74 -19.30 -20.78
N SER A 132 -11.41 -19.32 -22.08
CA SER A 132 -10.12 -18.88 -22.57
C SER A 132 -9.88 -17.39 -22.29
N ALA A 133 -10.88 -16.53 -22.52
CA ALA A 133 -10.80 -15.10 -22.24
C ALA A 133 -10.57 -14.82 -20.73
N VAL A 134 -11.29 -15.52 -19.86
CA VAL A 134 -11.12 -15.42 -18.40
C VAL A 134 -9.74 -15.92 -17.97
N TYR A 135 -9.28 -17.05 -18.52
CA TYR A 135 -7.95 -17.60 -18.20
C TYR A 135 -6.82 -16.60 -18.53
N PHE A 136 -6.80 -16.09 -19.77
CA PHE A 136 -5.78 -15.11 -20.18
C PHE A 136 -5.95 -13.77 -19.48
N GLY A 137 -7.17 -13.31 -19.25
CA GLY A 137 -7.47 -12.11 -18.49
C GLY A 137 -6.96 -12.19 -17.04
N SER A 138 -7.21 -13.32 -16.40
CA SER A 138 -6.69 -13.60 -15.04
C SER A 138 -5.16 -13.63 -15.02
N LYS A 139 -4.53 -14.27 -16.02
CA LYS A 139 -3.07 -14.32 -16.15
C LYS A 139 -2.45 -12.92 -16.27
N VAL A 140 -3.08 -12.02 -17.04
CA VAL A 140 -2.67 -10.62 -17.15
C VAL A 140 -2.82 -9.88 -15.81
N ALA A 141 -3.98 -9.99 -15.17
CA ALA A 141 -4.27 -9.29 -13.93
C ALA A 141 -3.37 -9.75 -12.77
N MET A 142 -3.20 -11.08 -12.60
CA MET A 142 -2.33 -11.65 -11.55
C MET A 142 -0.86 -11.35 -11.83
N GLY A 143 -0.44 -11.40 -13.10
CA GLY A 143 0.91 -11.04 -13.52
C GLY A 143 1.23 -9.57 -13.24
N LEU A 144 0.32 -8.64 -13.54
CA LEU A 144 0.45 -7.24 -13.19
C LEU A 144 0.59 -7.06 -11.69
N GLY A 145 -0.28 -7.68 -10.89
CA GLY A 145 -0.22 -7.58 -9.44
C GLY A 145 1.10 -8.09 -8.85
N ARG A 146 1.64 -9.20 -9.40
CA ARG A 146 2.96 -9.72 -9.03
C ARG A 146 4.07 -8.70 -9.34
N ASP A 147 4.11 -8.18 -10.57
CA ASP A 147 5.18 -7.31 -11.03
C ASP A 147 5.16 -5.95 -10.28
N VAL A 148 3.97 -5.41 -9.98
CA VAL A 148 3.82 -4.18 -9.15
C VAL A 148 4.29 -4.43 -7.72
N ARG A 149 3.89 -5.55 -7.09
CA ARG A 149 4.35 -5.90 -5.73
C ARG A 149 5.86 -6.04 -5.66
N GLN A 150 6.44 -6.74 -6.63
CA GLN A 150 7.88 -6.92 -6.71
C GLN A 150 8.61 -5.57 -6.83
N ARG A 151 8.15 -4.69 -7.71
CA ARG A 151 8.75 -3.37 -7.90
C ARG A 151 8.63 -2.50 -6.65
N LEU A 152 7.45 -2.50 -5.99
CA LEU A 152 7.25 -1.80 -4.72
C LEU A 152 8.16 -2.33 -3.61
N PHE A 153 8.29 -3.66 -3.51
CA PHE A 153 9.15 -4.28 -2.50
C PHE A 153 10.62 -3.89 -2.68
N HIS A 154 11.12 -3.92 -3.92
CA HIS A 154 12.48 -3.46 -4.22
C HIS A 154 12.64 -1.98 -3.86
N GLN A 155 11.70 -1.12 -4.27
CA GLN A 155 11.76 0.31 -3.96
C GLN A 155 11.78 0.58 -2.45
N VAL A 156 10.96 -0.15 -1.67
CA VAL A 156 10.92 -0.02 -0.21
C VAL A 156 12.21 -0.54 0.45
N ASN A 157 12.82 -1.58 -0.10
CA ASN A 157 14.13 -2.05 0.39
C ASN A 157 15.27 -1.05 0.14
N ASP A 158 15.15 -0.28 -0.95
CA ASP A 158 16.13 0.76 -1.29
C ASP A 158 15.92 2.06 -0.47
N PHE A 159 14.82 2.16 0.28
CA PHE A 159 14.54 3.32 1.13
C PHE A 159 15.47 3.38 2.33
N SER A 160 15.88 4.59 2.68
CA SER A 160 16.52 4.85 3.96
C SER A 160 15.51 4.82 5.12
N ALA A 161 16.00 4.86 6.34
CA ALA A 161 15.15 4.97 7.53
C ALA A 161 14.23 6.20 7.50
N ARG A 162 14.62 7.25 6.78
CA ARG A 162 13.86 8.49 6.58
C ARG A 162 12.57 8.25 5.81
N GLU A 163 12.64 7.64 4.63
CA GLU A 163 11.46 7.38 3.79
C GLU A 163 10.53 6.41 4.49
N VAL A 164 11.08 5.37 5.14
CA VAL A 164 10.28 4.42 5.94
C VAL A 164 9.55 5.13 7.08
N ALA A 165 10.18 6.10 7.74
CA ALA A 165 9.54 6.90 8.80
C ALA A 165 8.44 7.82 8.26
N VAL A 166 8.65 8.46 7.09
CA VAL A 166 7.68 9.36 6.43
C VAL A 166 6.42 8.60 6.01
N PHE A 167 6.57 7.45 5.36
CA PHE A 167 5.42 6.66 4.91
C PHE A 167 4.77 5.86 6.05
N GLY A 168 5.56 5.40 6.99
CA GLY A 168 5.17 4.47 8.04
C GLY A 168 5.01 3.03 7.55
N ALA A 169 5.54 2.05 8.28
CA ALA A 169 5.49 0.64 7.90
C ALA A 169 4.06 0.11 7.63
N PRO A 170 3.01 0.43 8.45
CA PRO A 170 1.65 -0.01 8.17
C PRO A 170 1.09 0.51 6.84
N SER A 171 1.45 1.76 6.46
CA SER A 171 1.03 2.35 5.19
C SER A 171 1.72 1.67 4.00
N LEU A 172 3.03 1.39 4.09
CA LEU A 172 3.78 0.68 3.06
C LEU A 172 3.23 -0.74 2.85
N ILE A 173 2.94 -1.47 3.93
CA ILE A 173 2.32 -2.80 3.87
C ILE A 173 0.97 -2.72 3.13
N THR A 174 0.10 -1.76 3.49
CA THR A 174 -1.19 -1.57 2.84
C THR A 174 -1.05 -1.27 1.34
N ARG A 175 -0.04 -0.48 0.95
CA ARG A 175 0.23 -0.15 -0.47
C ARG A 175 0.70 -1.37 -1.26
N ILE A 176 1.56 -2.21 -0.68
CA ILE A 176 2.07 -3.43 -1.34
C ILE A 176 0.98 -4.51 -1.44
N THR A 177 0.06 -4.56 -0.48
CA THR A 177 -1.01 -5.59 -0.43
C THR A 177 -2.33 -5.08 -1.02
N ASN A 178 -3.07 -4.29 -0.26
CA ASN A 178 -4.44 -3.90 -0.57
C ASN A 178 -4.53 -2.98 -1.79
N ASP A 179 -3.65 -1.95 -1.90
CA ASP A 179 -3.72 -1.03 -3.04
C ASP A 179 -3.38 -1.73 -4.36
N VAL A 180 -2.36 -2.62 -4.35
CA VAL A 180 -2.06 -3.45 -5.53
C VAL A 180 -3.24 -4.36 -5.87
N GLN A 181 -3.92 -4.97 -4.88
CA GLN A 181 -5.08 -5.81 -5.10
C GLN A 181 -6.25 -5.02 -5.73
N GLN A 182 -6.49 -3.76 -5.34
CA GLN A 182 -7.53 -2.92 -5.95
C GLN A 182 -7.25 -2.66 -7.44
N VAL A 183 -6.02 -2.33 -7.81
CA VAL A 183 -5.62 -2.14 -9.21
C VAL A 183 -5.71 -3.45 -9.99
N GLN A 184 -5.25 -4.56 -9.41
CA GLN A 184 -5.34 -5.90 -9.98
C GLN A 184 -6.79 -6.31 -10.23
N MET A 185 -7.71 -6.05 -9.29
CA MET A 185 -9.14 -6.34 -9.42
C MET A 185 -9.77 -5.52 -10.56
N LEU A 186 -9.42 -4.23 -10.68
CA LEU A 186 -9.88 -3.41 -11.81
C LEU A 186 -9.47 -4.01 -13.15
N VAL A 187 -8.21 -4.44 -13.30
CA VAL A 187 -7.71 -5.06 -14.55
C VAL A 187 -8.41 -6.39 -14.81
N LEU A 188 -8.59 -7.24 -13.78
CA LEU A 188 -9.32 -8.50 -13.90
C LEU A 188 -10.75 -8.26 -14.40
N MET A 189 -11.49 -7.38 -13.74
CA MET A 189 -12.87 -7.06 -14.12
C MET A 189 -12.96 -6.40 -15.52
N THR A 190 -11.97 -5.58 -15.86
CA THR A 190 -11.89 -5.01 -17.22
C THR A 190 -11.72 -6.11 -18.26
N CYS A 191 -10.81 -7.05 -18.06
CA CYS A 191 -10.56 -8.14 -19.00
C CYS A 191 -11.72 -9.14 -19.10
N THR A 192 -12.45 -9.37 -17.99
CA THR A 192 -13.50 -10.41 -17.96
C THR A 192 -14.89 -9.89 -18.28
N LEU A 193 -15.22 -8.64 -17.91
CA LEU A 193 -16.58 -8.10 -18.01
C LEU A 193 -16.65 -6.81 -18.84
N ILE A 194 -15.78 -5.82 -18.59
CA ILE A 194 -15.90 -4.52 -19.27
C ILE A 194 -15.62 -4.63 -20.77
N LEU A 195 -14.68 -5.48 -21.17
CA LEU A 195 -14.32 -5.63 -22.60
C LEU A 195 -15.42 -6.27 -23.42
N SER A 196 -16.25 -7.16 -22.87
CA SER A 196 -17.35 -7.79 -23.58
C SER A 196 -18.54 -6.84 -23.80
N ALA A 197 -18.78 -5.91 -22.86
CA ALA A 197 -19.97 -5.05 -22.87
C ALA A 197 -20.12 -4.17 -24.14
N PRO A 198 -19.07 -3.48 -24.66
CA PRO A 198 -19.19 -2.73 -25.90
C PRO A 198 -19.50 -3.64 -27.11
N PHE A 199 -18.90 -4.83 -27.17
CA PHE A 199 -19.19 -5.77 -28.26
C PHE A 199 -20.63 -6.27 -28.21
N THR A 200 -21.15 -6.56 -27.01
CA THR A 200 -22.54 -6.96 -26.79
C THR A 200 -23.50 -5.80 -27.07
N ALA A 201 -23.20 -4.58 -26.61
CA ALA A 201 -24.07 -3.43 -26.84
C ALA A 201 -24.13 -3.04 -28.31
N VAL A 202 -22.97 -2.81 -28.95
CA VAL A 202 -22.91 -2.38 -30.38
C VAL A 202 -23.37 -3.51 -31.29
N GLY A 203 -22.89 -4.73 -31.08
CA GLY A 203 -23.30 -5.89 -31.87
C GLY A 203 -24.77 -6.22 -31.67
N GLY A 204 -25.30 -6.11 -30.43
CA GLY A 204 -26.73 -6.30 -30.14
C GLY A 204 -27.62 -5.28 -30.84
N ILE A 205 -27.23 -4.00 -30.87
CA ILE A 205 -27.95 -2.97 -31.64
C ILE A 205 -27.95 -3.30 -33.12
N PHE A 206 -26.80 -3.69 -33.70
CA PHE A 206 -26.69 -4.08 -35.10
C PHE A 206 -27.58 -5.29 -35.43
N MET A 207 -27.54 -6.32 -34.58
CA MET A 207 -28.39 -7.52 -34.78
C MET A 207 -29.88 -7.21 -34.63
N ALA A 208 -30.26 -6.36 -33.68
CA ALA A 208 -31.65 -5.92 -33.51
C ALA A 208 -32.13 -5.10 -34.73
N MET A 209 -31.29 -4.21 -35.27
CA MET A 209 -31.62 -3.46 -36.53
C MET A 209 -31.76 -4.39 -37.71
N HIS A 210 -31.02 -5.47 -37.79
CA HIS A 210 -31.14 -6.48 -38.86
C HIS A 210 -32.45 -7.26 -38.75
N GLN A 211 -32.97 -7.48 -37.55
CA GLN A 211 -34.26 -8.13 -37.33
C GLN A 211 -35.42 -7.21 -37.74
N ASP A 212 -35.46 -5.99 -37.25
CA ASP A 212 -36.49 -5.01 -37.62
C ASP A 212 -36.07 -3.56 -37.33
N LEU A 213 -35.98 -2.73 -38.34
CA LEU A 213 -35.63 -1.31 -38.22
C LEU A 213 -36.72 -0.49 -37.51
N GLY A 214 -37.98 -0.87 -37.62
CA GLY A 214 -39.11 -0.16 -37.01
C GLY A 214 -39.06 -0.28 -35.47
N LEU A 215 -38.86 -1.49 -34.95
CA LEU A 215 -38.73 -1.76 -33.51
C LEU A 215 -37.42 -1.22 -32.95
N SER A 216 -36.37 -1.10 -33.74
CA SER A 216 -35.06 -0.57 -33.28
C SER A 216 -35.15 0.88 -32.79
N ARG A 217 -36.19 1.64 -33.18
CA ARG A 217 -36.46 2.98 -32.59
C ARG A 217 -36.71 2.94 -31.09
N ILE A 218 -37.24 1.81 -30.56
CA ILE A 218 -37.43 1.60 -29.12
C ILE A 218 -36.08 1.59 -28.42
N LEU A 219 -35.05 0.95 -29.02
CA LEU A 219 -33.69 0.91 -28.45
C LEU A 219 -33.03 2.29 -28.37
N ILE A 220 -33.24 3.12 -29.43
CA ILE A 220 -32.70 4.49 -29.51
C ILE A 220 -33.22 5.35 -28.33
N ILE A 221 -34.44 5.08 -27.87
CA ILE A 221 -35.04 5.78 -26.73
C ILE A 221 -34.67 5.10 -25.39
N ALA A 222 -34.82 3.76 -25.33
CA ALA A 222 -34.66 3.01 -24.09
C ALA A 222 -33.23 3.09 -23.52
N ILE A 223 -32.19 3.00 -24.37
CA ILE A 223 -30.79 2.99 -23.93
C ILE A 223 -30.37 4.33 -23.32
N PRO A 224 -30.58 5.50 -23.99
CA PRO A 224 -30.24 6.79 -23.36
C PRO A 224 -31.05 7.07 -22.09
N VAL A 225 -32.35 6.75 -22.09
CA VAL A 225 -33.20 6.99 -20.91
C VAL A 225 -32.73 6.16 -19.73
N LEU A 226 -32.44 4.86 -19.93
CA LEU A 226 -31.86 4.02 -18.87
C LEU A 226 -30.51 4.57 -18.38
N ALA A 227 -29.62 4.96 -19.31
CA ALA A 227 -28.31 5.52 -18.95
C ALA A 227 -28.43 6.81 -18.13
N VAL A 228 -29.37 7.70 -18.48
CA VAL A 228 -29.64 8.94 -17.71
C VAL A 228 -30.19 8.61 -16.33
N VAL A 229 -31.18 7.73 -16.22
CA VAL A 229 -31.80 7.38 -14.93
C VAL A 229 -30.79 6.71 -14.00
N LEU A 230 -30.00 5.75 -14.49
CA LEU A 230 -28.93 5.14 -13.70
C LEU A 230 -27.85 6.17 -13.34
N GLY A 231 -27.52 7.07 -14.25
CA GLY A 231 -26.59 8.17 -14.01
C GLY A 231 -27.05 9.10 -12.87
N VAL A 232 -28.35 9.44 -12.82
CA VAL A 232 -28.95 10.23 -11.72
C VAL A 232 -28.85 9.48 -10.38
N ILE A 233 -29.20 8.18 -10.36
CA ILE A 233 -29.10 7.38 -9.14
C ILE A 233 -27.65 7.35 -8.63
N ILE A 234 -26.67 7.10 -9.52
CA ILE A 234 -25.25 7.05 -9.15
C ILE A 234 -24.75 8.41 -8.67
N SER A 235 -25.16 9.50 -9.34
CA SER A 235 -24.77 10.85 -8.92
C SER A 235 -25.28 11.20 -7.51
N ALA A 236 -26.43 10.67 -7.10
CA ALA A 236 -26.96 10.79 -5.74
C ALA A 236 -26.26 9.84 -4.74
N MET A 237 -25.81 8.68 -5.19
CA MET A 237 -25.08 7.71 -4.34
C MET A 237 -23.68 8.18 -3.97
N VAL A 238 -22.92 8.78 -4.90
CA VAL A 238 -21.53 9.17 -4.68
C VAL A 238 -21.32 10.05 -3.44
N PRO A 239 -22.08 11.17 -3.25
CA PRO A 239 -21.92 11.99 -2.04
C PRO A 239 -22.34 11.25 -0.77
N THR A 240 -23.35 10.39 -0.84
CA THR A 240 -23.80 9.57 0.29
C THR A 240 -22.72 8.59 0.75
N PHE A 241 -22.04 7.92 -0.18
CA PHE A 241 -20.92 7.03 0.16
C PHE A 241 -19.69 7.77 0.69
N ARG A 242 -19.42 8.99 0.21
CA ARG A 242 -18.37 9.83 0.80
C ARG A 242 -18.67 10.18 2.26
N LEU A 243 -19.89 10.65 2.52
CA LEU A 243 -20.33 10.95 3.88
C LEU A 243 -20.30 9.70 4.77
N MET A 244 -20.66 8.53 4.24
CA MET A 244 -20.56 7.27 4.98
C MET A 244 -19.10 6.98 5.36
N GLN A 245 -18.14 7.20 4.45
CA GLN A 245 -16.72 7.00 4.74
C GLN A 245 -16.24 7.95 5.86
N GLU A 246 -16.60 9.24 5.80
CA GLU A 246 -16.25 10.20 6.86
C GLU A 246 -16.80 9.78 8.24
N ARG A 247 -17.99 9.20 8.27
CA ARG A 247 -18.59 8.69 9.50
C ARG A 247 -17.94 7.40 10.00
N ILE A 248 -17.50 6.53 9.10
CA ILE A 248 -16.71 5.33 9.42
C ILE A 248 -15.36 5.76 10.02
N ASP A 249 -14.68 6.74 9.42
CA ASP A 249 -13.41 7.25 9.92
C ASP A 249 -13.58 7.85 11.33
N ARG A 250 -14.68 8.55 11.58
CA ARG A 250 -15.01 9.09 12.90
C ARG A 250 -15.25 7.99 13.95
N ILE A 251 -15.95 6.91 13.62
CA ILE A 251 -16.12 5.74 14.52
C ILE A 251 -14.77 5.08 14.79
N ASN A 252 -13.94 4.91 13.78
CA ASN A 252 -12.60 4.35 13.94
C ASN A 252 -11.72 5.20 14.86
N GLU A 253 -11.85 6.53 14.80
CA GLU A 253 -11.18 7.47 15.70
C GLU A 253 -11.65 7.25 17.15
N ILE A 254 -12.97 7.25 17.39
CA ILE A 254 -13.57 7.00 18.71
C ILE A 254 -13.09 5.65 19.27
N LEU A 255 -13.14 4.59 18.47
CA LEU A 255 -12.70 3.26 18.90
C LEU A 255 -11.19 3.22 19.22
N ARG A 256 -10.37 3.88 18.41
CA ARG A 256 -8.92 3.95 18.65
C ARG A 256 -8.62 4.69 19.94
N GLU A 257 -9.23 5.85 20.17
CA GLU A 257 -9.08 6.61 21.41
C GLU A 257 -9.50 5.76 22.61
N GLN A 258 -10.67 5.12 22.54
CA GLN A 258 -11.22 4.30 23.63
C GLN A 258 -10.34 3.07 23.92
N LEU A 259 -9.89 2.34 22.89
CA LEU A 259 -9.05 1.16 23.07
C LEU A 259 -7.65 1.52 23.61
N THR A 260 -7.06 2.60 23.08
CA THR A 260 -5.75 3.06 23.55
C THR A 260 -5.84 3.65 24.96
N GLY A 261 -6.90 4.41 25.23
CA GLY A 261 -7.16 5.08 26.52
C GLY A 261 -7.97 4.27 27.53
N ILE A 262 -8.21 2.97 27.32
CA ILE A 262 -9.15 2.17 28.13
C ILE A 262 -8.84 2.21 29.63
N ARG A 263 -7.56 2.28 30.00
CA ARG A 263 -7.14 2.38 31.40
C ARG A 263 -7.59 3.72 32.02
N VAL A 264 -7.50 4.80 31.26
CA VAL A 264 -7.94 6.13 31.69
C VAL A 264 -9.46 6.17 31.81
N VAL A 265 -10.18 5.67 30.78
CA VAL A 265 -11.64 5.59 30.80
C VAL A 265 -12.15 4.86 32.04
N ARG A 266 -11.53 3.70 32.38
CA ARG A 266 -11.89 2.91 33.56
C ARG A 266 -11.47 3.58 34.88
N ALA A 267 -10.26 4.16 34.94
CA ALA A 267 -9.79 4.84 36.15
C ALA A 267 -10.65 6.04 36.55
N PHE A 268 -11.25 6.72 35.56
CA PHE A 268 -12.12 7.88 35.78
C PHE A 268 -13.61 7.56 35.67
N VAL A 269 -13.99 6.28 35.53
CA VAL A 269 -15.39 5.81 35.44
C VAL A 269 -16.18 6.53 34.35
N ARG A 270 -15.57 6.71 33.16
CA ARG A 270 -16.16 7.45 32.02
C ARG A 270 -16.75 6.53 30.94
N GLU A 271 -17.00 5.26 31.25
CA GLU A 271 -17.65 4.33 30.31
C GLU A 271 -19.03 4.79 29.82
N PRO A 272 -19.89 5.42 30.67
CA PRO A 272 -21.19 5.89 30.20
C PRO A 272 -21.08 6.95 29.11
N GLU A 273 -20.17 7.93 29.27
CA GLU A 273 -19.96 9.01 28.31
C GLU A 273 -19.39 8.47 26.99
N GLU A 274 -18.42 7.55 27.07
CA GLU A 274 -17.83 6.93 25.87
C GLU A 274 -18.84 6.04 25.13
N LYS A 275 -19.70 5.31 25.85
CA LYS A 275 -20.82 4.57 25.25
C LYS A 275 -21.81 5.51 24.53
N ALA A 276 -22.15 6.64 25.14
CA ALA A 276 -23.03 7.63 24.51
C ALA A 276 -22.38 8.26 23.27
N ARG A 277 -21.08 8.57 23.32
CA ARG A 277 -20.30 9.10 22.19
C ARG A 277 -20.26 8.10 21.02
N PHE A 278 -20.01 6.82 21.32
CA PHE A 278 -20.04 5.76 20.33
C PHE A 278 -21.45 5.57 19.75
N ALA A 279 -22.49 5.52 20.57
CA ALA A 279 -23.87 5.33 20.13
C ALA A 279 -24.30 6.43 19.14
N LYS A 280 -23.97 7.71 19.43
CA LYS A 280 -24.24 8.83 18.52
C LYS A 280 -23.52 8.69 17.18
N GLY A 281 -22.25 8.27 17.19
CA GLY A 281 -21.49 7.99 15.97
C GLY A 281 -22.09 6.83 15.16
N ASN A 282 -22.48 5.76 15.85
CA ASN A 282 -23.08 4.56 15.25
C ASN A 282 -24.44 4.85 14.63
N GLU A 283 -25.29 5.64 15.29
CA GLU A 283 -26.58 6.11 14.75
C GLU A 283 -26.38 6.90 13.46
N ALA A 284 -25.42 7.83 13.47
CA ALA A 284 -25.07 8.62 12.29
C ALA A 284 -24.61 7.78 11.10
N ILE A 285 -23.79 6.74 11.32
CA ILE A 285 -23.42 5.77 10.27
C ILE A 285 -24.65 5.04 9.78
N THR A 286 -25.48 4.53 10.69
CA THR A 286 -26.68 3.74 10.37
C THR A 286 -27.62 4.53 9.46
N GLU A 287 -27.90 5.80 9.81
CA GLU A 287 -28.74 6.69 8.99
C GLU A 287 -28.16 6.87 7.58
N THR A 288 -26.85 7.14 7.49
CA THR A 288 -26.17 7.34 6.19
C THR A 288 -26.14 6.05 5.37
N ALA A 289 -25.88 4.92 6.01
CA ALA A 289 -25.86 3.60 5.37
C ALA A 289 -27.26 3.22 4.85
N LEU A 290 -28.32 3.49 5.62
CA LEU A 290 -29.71 3.28 5.18
C LEU A 290 -30.05 4.15 3.96
N ARG A 291 -29.62 5.43 3.97
CA ARG A 291 -29.81 6.32 2.81
C ARG A 291 -29.08 5.81 1.57
N GLY A 292 -27.81 5.42 1.71
CA GLY A 292 -27.02 4.82 0.62
C GLY A 292 -27.62 3.51 0.13
N GLY A 293 -28.03 2.63 1.07
CA GLY A 293 -28.65 1.34 0.77
C GLY A 293 -30.00 1.49 0.04
N ARG A 294 -30.83 2.47 0.40
CA ARG A 294 -32.09 2.78 -0.33
C ARG A 294 -31.82 3.20 -1.77
N LEU A 295 -30.83 4.08 -2.00
CA LEU A 295 -30.45 4.49 -3.36
C LEU A 295 -29.91 3.28 -4.16
N GLN A 296 -29.08 2.47 -3.55
CA GLN A 296 -28.53 1.25 -4.18
C GLN A 296 -29.64 0.23 -4.49
N ALA A 297 -30.60 0.05 -3.56
CA ALA A 297 -31.72 -0.84 -3.74
C ALA A 297 -32.66 -0.43 -4.90
N LEU A 298 -32.69 0.86 -5.25
CA LEU A 298 -33.48 1.36 -6.39
C LEU A 298 -32.86 0.96 -7.76
N MET A 299 -31.55 0.66 -7.83
CA MET A 299 -30.89 0.40 -9.13
C MET A 299 -31.51 -0.80 -9.87
N PHE A 300 -31.65 -1.93 -9.17
CA PHE A 300 -32.11 -3.17 -9.80
C PHE A 300 -33.59 -3.14 -10.20
N PRO A 301 -34.53 -2.71 -9.33
CA PRO A 301 -35.93 -2.55 -9.70
C PRO A 301 -36.15 -1.54 -10.83
N THR A 302 -35.39 -0.42 -10.83
CA THR A 302 -35.48 0.58 -11.90
C THR A 302 -35.02 0.00 -13.23
N ALA A 303 -33.89 -0.70 -13.28
CA ALA A 303 -33.42 -1.36 -14.50
C ALA A 303 -34.43 -2.40 -15.01
N ASN A 304 -34.98 -3.25 -14.12
CA ASN A 304 -36.02 -4.21 -14.49
C ASN A 304 -37.31 -3.54 -14.97
N LEU A 305 -37.73 -2.44 -14.37
CA LEU A 305 -38.86 -1.64 -14.84
C LEU A 305 -38.65 -1.21 -16.27
N PHE A 306 -37.48 -0.65 -16.61
CA PHE A 306 -37.15 -0.25 -17.98
C PHE A 306 -37.10 -1.43 -18.94
N ILE A 307 -36.54 -2.58 -18.52
CA ILE A 307 -36.53 -3.79 -19.36
C ILE A 307 -37.97 -4.24 -19.66
N ASN A 308 -38.82 -4.32 -18.64
CA ASN A 308 -40.20 -4.76 -18.79
C ASN A 308 -41.04 -3.79 -19.60
N PHE A 309 -40.94 -2.47 -19.38
CA PHE A 309 -41.62 -1.48 -20.22
C PHE A 309 -41.19 -1.55 -21.68
N SER A 310 -39.88 -1.64 -21.93
CA SER A 310 -39.35 -1.77 -23.29
C SER A 310 -39.77 -3.07 -23.92
N SER A 311 -39.78 -4.19 -23.16
CA SER A 311 -40.28 -5.50 -23.66
C SER A 311 -41.76 -5.46 -23.97
N THR A 312 -42.59 -4.82 -23.13
CA THR A 312 -44.02 -4.63 -23.39
C THR A 312 -44.25 -3.81 -24.66
N ALA A 313 -43.48 -2.73 -24.85
CA ALA A 313 -43.53 -1.92 -26.08
C ALA A 313 -43.14 -2.73 -27.32
N VAL A 314 -42.07 -3.55 -27.22
CA VAL A 314 -41.65 -4.45 -28.31
C VAL A 314 -42.76 -5.45 -28.66
N VAL A 315 -43.41 -6.06 -27.66
CA VAL A 315 -44.52 -7.00 -27.91
C VAL A 315 -45.71 -6.27 -28.52
N TRP A 316 -46.08 -5.10 -28.03
CA TRP A 316 -47.21 -4.31 -28.54
C TRP A 316 -47.02 -3.92 -30.01
N PHE A 317 -45.91 -3.22 -30.30
CA PHE A 317 -45.63 -2.78 -31.67
C PHE A 317 -45.21 -3.93 -32.59
N GLY A 318 -44.57 -5.00 -32.03
CA GLY A 318 -44.18 -6.19 -32.76
C GLY A 318 -45.40 -7.00 -33.23
N ALA A 319 -46.42 -7.16 -32.37
CA ALA A 319 -47.65 -7.87 -32.70
C ALA A 319 -48.39 -7.16 -33.85
N ASP A 320 -48.44 -5.82 -33.82
CA ASP A 320 -49.04 -5.04 -34.95
C ASP A 320 -48.23 -5.26 -36.24
N ARG A 321 -46.92 -5.29 -36.20
CA ARG A 321 -46.07 -5.52 -37.39
C ARG A 321 -46.17 -6.96 -37.90
N ILE A 322 -46.34 -7.95 -37.00
CA ILE A 322 -46.59 -9.35 -37.39
C ILE A 322 -47.95 -9.46 -38.08
N SER A 323 -49.00 -8.82 -37.56
CA SER A 323 -50.32 -8.82 -38.18
C SER A 323 -50.34 -8.19 -39.58
N GLN A 324 -49.45 -7.23 -39.84
CA GLN A 324 -49.22 -6.59 -41.13
C GLN A 324 -48.31 -7.40 -42.07
N GLY A 325 -47.80 -8.56 -41.65
CA GLY A 325 -46.86 -9.37 -42.42
C GLY A 325 -45.47 -8.75 -42.63
N LYS A 326 -45.10 -7.73 -41.82
CA LYS A 326 -43.82 -6.99 -41.91
C LYS A 326 -42.71 -7.59 -41.02
N MET A 327 -43.05 -8.53 -40.15
CA MET A 327 -42.15 -9.14 -39.21
C MET A 327 -42.58 -10.57 -38.86
N ASP A 328 -41.60 -11.47 -38.69
CA ASP A 328 -41.86 -12.83 -38.26
C ASP A 328 -41.93 -12.96 -36.74
N PRO A 329 -42.68 -13.92 -36.17
CA PRO A 329 -42.76 -14.14 -34.72
C PRO A 329 -41.40 -14.43 -34.06
N GLY A 330 -40.56 -15.21 -34.74
CA GLY A 330 -39.21 -15.52 -34.25
C GLY A 330 -38.31 -14.28 -34.15
N ALA A 331 -38.43 -13.36 -35.10
CA ALA A 331 -37.71 -12.10 -35.11
C ALA A 331 -38.07 -11.23 -33.88
N MET A 332 -39.34 -11.22 -33.45
CA MET A 332 -39.77 -10.53 -32.23
C MET A 332 -39.12 -11.11 -30.98
N ILE A 333 -39.02 -12.43 -30.88
CA ILE A 333 -38.40 -13.13 -29.74
C ILE A 333 -36.89 -12.86 -29.71
N ALA A 334 -36.21 -12.90 -30.85
CA ALA A 334 -34.80 -12.51 -30.98
C ALA A 334 -34.58 -11.06 -30.56
N PHE A 335 -35.46 -10.15 -30.99
CA PHE A 335 -35.39 -8.73 -30.63
C PHE A 335 -35.52 -8.50 -29.11
N LEU A 336 -36.45 -9.20 -28.42
CA LEU A 336 -36.61 -9.17 -26.98
C LEU A 336 -35.32 -9.63 -26.24
N THR A 337 -34.68 -10.65 -26.79
CA THR A 337 -33.42 -11.16 -26.26
C THR A 337 -32.29 -10.14 -26.43
N TYR A 338 -32.15 -9.51 -27.60
CA TYR A 338 -31.18 -8.45 -27.85
C TYR A 338 -31.42 -7.24 -26.96
N LEU A 339 -32.68 -6.79 -26.82
CA LEU A 339 -33.05 -5.69 -25.94
C LEU A 339 -32.54 -5.97 -24.51
N THR A 340 -32.83 -7.16 -23.98
CA THR A 340 -32.40 -7.53 -22.62
C THR A 340 -30.88 -7.58 -22.48
N GLN A 341 -30.18 -8.18 -23.46
CA GLN A 341 -28.70 -8.24 -23.44
C GLN A 341 -28.06 -6.85 -23.50
N ILE A 342 -28.58 -5.94 -24.32
CA ILE A 342 -28.07 -4.57 -24.45
C ILE A 342 -28.29 -3.82 -23.13
N LEU A 343 -29.50 -3.81 -22.59
CA LEU A 343 -29.81 -3.10 -21.36
C LEU A 343 -29.01 -3.63 -20.17
N MET A 344 -28.84 -4.95 -20.07
CA MET A 344 -27.98 -5.57 -19.07
C MET A 344 -26.50 -5.21 -19.24
N SER A 345 -25.98 -5.13 -20.46
CA SER A 345 -24.60 -4.72 -20.71
C SER A 345 -24.34 -3.26 -20.30
N VAL A 346 -25.31 -2.37 -20.52
CA VAL A 346 -25.27 -0.97 -20.07
C VAL A 346 -25.27 -0.90 -18.53
N MET A 347 -26.16 -1.63 -17.89
CA MET A 347 -26.24 -1.69 -16.42
C MET A 347 -24.93 -2.19 -15.81
N MET A 348 -24.36 -3.28 -16.34
CA MET A 348 -23.10 -3.86 -15.87
C MET A 348 -21.93 -2.89 -16.00
N THR A 349 -21.83 -2.23 -17.16
CA THR A 349 -20.79 -1.22 -17.42
C THR A 349 -20.90 -0.05 -16.44
N THR A 350 -22.11 0.41 -16.18
CA THR A 350 -22.38 1.51 -15.28
C THR A 350 -22.00 1.17 -13.82
N TRP A 351 -22.38 -0.04 -13.36
CA TRP A 351 -22.02 -0.52 -12.02
C TRP A 351 -20.49 -0.64 -11.83
N MET A 352 -19.79 -1.13 -12.84
CA MET A 352 -18.34 -1.30 -12.78
C MET A 352 -17.57 0.03 -12.85
N ALA A 353 -18.16 1.09 -13.42
CA ALA A 353 -17.54 2.42 -13.44
C ALA A 353 -17.23 2.94 -12.01
N ALA A 354 -17.97 2.48 -11.00
CA ALA A 354 -17.72 2.80 -9.59
C ALA A 354 -16.38 2.25 -9.03
N LEU A 355 -15.78 1.24 -9.68
CA LEU A 355 -14.48 0.69 -9.27
C LEU A 355 -13.30 1.58 -9.69
N ILE A 356 -13.45 2.37 -10.76
CA ILE A 356 -12.36 3.17 -11.32
C ILE A 356 -11.81 4.20 -10.32
N PRO A 357 -12.62 5.02 -9.64
CA PRO A 357 -12.09 6.01 -8.69
C PRO A 357 -11.31 5.39 -7.53
N ARG A 358 -11.77 4.25 -7.00
CA ARG A 358 -11.10 3.53 -5.92
C ARG A 358 -9.73 3.03 -6.36
N SER A 359 -9.67 2.37 -7.51
CA SER A 359 -8.40 1.88 -8.07
C SER A 359 -7.47 3.01 -8.48
N ALA A 360 -8.00 4.17 -8.86
CA ALA A 360 -7.23 5.34 -9.23
C ALA A 360 -6.51 5.94 -8.00
N VAL A 361 -7.17 6.04 -6.84
CA VAL A 361 -6.54 6.44 -5.58
C VAL A 361 -5.46 5.45 -5.15
N SER A 362 -5.73 4.14 -5.25
CA SER A 362 -4.71 3.12 -4.96
C SER A 362 -3.50 3.23 -5.89
N ALA A 363 -3.71 3.50 -7.18
CA ALA A 363 -2.62 3.72 -8.13
C ALA A 363 -1.79 4.99 -7.83
N GLU A 364 -2.43 6.07 -7.36
CA GLU A 364 -1.75 7.27 -6.88
C GLU A 364 -0.81 6.95 -5.72
N ARG A 365 -1.31 6.24 -4.69
CA ARG A 365 -0.51 5.83 -3.53
C ARG A 365 0.65 4.90 -3.89
N ILE A 366 0.45 3.98 -4.85
CA ILE A 366 1.50 3.12 -5.40
C ILE A 366 2.56 3.96 -6.10
N LYS A 367 2.14 4.88 -6.98
CA LYS A 367 3.06 5.76 -7.72
C LYS A 367 3.83 6.72 -6.83
N GLU A 368 3.24 7.18 -5.74
CA GLU A 368 3.93 7.98 -4.73
C GLU A 368 5.16 7.26 -4.19
N VAL A 369 5.03 5.97 -3.80
CA VAL A 369 6.17 5.17 -3.34
C VAL A 369 7.17 4.92 -4.47
N LEU A 370 6.72 4.52 -5.66
CA LEU A 370 7.62 4.21 -6.78
C LEU A 370 8.40 5.42 -7.31
N ASN A 371 7.86 6.63 -7.14
CA ASN A 371 8.48 7.87 -7.60
C ASN A 371 9.30 8.58 -6.51
N THR A 372 9.24 8.12 -5.26
CA THR A 372 10.04 8.69 -4.18
C THR A 372 11.46 8.16 -4.29
N PRO A 373 12.46 9.01 -4.53
CA PRO A 373 13.86 8.60 -4.50
C PRO A 373 14.29 8.30 -3.06
N THR A 374 15.26 7.42 -2.90
CA THR A 374 15.93 7.26 -1.60
C THR A 374 16.78 8.49 -1.29
N SER A 375 16.83 8.88 -0.03
CA SER A 375 17.68 10.01 0.41
C SER A 375 19.15 9.61 0.58
N VAL A 376 19.42 8.31 0.75
CA VAL A 376 20.78 7.77 0.82
C VAL A 376 21.11 7.17 -0.54
N VAL A 377 21.91 7.89 -1.33
CA VAL A 377 22.26 7.49 -2.69
C VAL A 377 23.64 6.85 -2.69
N VAL A 378 23.73 5.61 -3.17
CA VAL A 378 25.02 4.93 -3.33
C VAL A 378 25.84 5.62 -4.43
N SER A 379 27.12 5.89 -4.17
CA SER A 379 28.04 6.47 -5.16
C SER A 379 28.07 5.62 -6.44
N THR A 380 28.21 6.27 -7.58
CA THR A 380 28.34 5.57 -8.89
C THR A 380 29.63 4.77 -9.02
N SER A 381 30.64 5.09 -8.20
CA SER A 381 31.92 4.39 -8.12
C SER A 381 32.27 4.17 -6.65
N PRO A 382 31.53 3.29 -5.93
CA PRO A 382 31.72 3.12 -4.51
C PRO A 382 33.05 2.42 -4.20
N ILE A 383 33.72 2.89 -3.16
CA ILE A 383 34.97 2.29 -2.65
C ILE A 383 34.59 1.03 -1.87
N THR A 384 35.15 -0.12 -2.27
CA THR A 384 34.86 -1.42 -1.66
C THR A 384 35.92 -1.88 -0.67
N ASP A 385 37.14 -1.37 -0.80
CA ASP A 385 38.27 -1.76 0.07
C ASP A 385 38.95 -0.50 0.63
N ILE A 386 39.03 -0.44 1.93
CA ILE A 386 39.70 0.62 2.70
C ILE A 386 40.55 -0.02 3.79
N GLY A 387 41.49 0.73 4.36
CA GLY A 387 42.29 0.29 5.51
C GLY A 387 41.42 -0.28 6.64
N ARG A 388 42.04 -1.09 7.51
CA ARG A 388 41.38 -1.67 8.69
C ARG A 388 42.02 -1.15 9.98
N ASN A 389 42.16 0.15 10.07
CA ASN A 389 42.73 0.81 11.25
C ASN A 389 41.66 1.15 12.31
N ALA A 390 40.39 1.01 11.93
CA ALA A 390 39.23 1.34 12.74
C ALA A 390 39.34 2.77 13.33
N VAL A 391 39.50 3.76 12.47
CA VAL A 391 39.49 5.18 12.85
C VAL A 391 38.18 5.79 12.37
N LEU A 392 37.31 6.17 13.32
CA LEU A 392 36.06 6.87 13.05
C LEU A 392 36.22 8.34 13.39
N GLN A 393 35.92 9.20 12.41
CA GLN A 393 36.02 10.65 12.57
C GLN A 393 34.73 11.32 12.14
N PHE A 394 34.26 12.28 12.92
CA PHE A 394 33.24 13.25 12.59
C PHE A 394 33.94 14.58 12.34
N ASP A 395 33.68 15.21 11.20
CA ASP A 395 34.30 16.46 10.77
C ASP A 395 33.23 17.49 10.47
N GLY A 396 32.94 18.37 11.43
CA GLY A 396 31.94 19.42 11.33
C GLY A 396 30.54 18.92 11.00
N VAL A 397 30.13 17.77 11.54
CA VAL A 397 28.89 17.10 11.14
C VAL A 397 27.67 17.84 11.66
N GLY A 398 26.82 18.28 10.69
CA GLY A 398 25.47 18.76 10.94
C GLY A 398 24.41 17.81 10.40
N PHE A 399 23.25 17.77 11.04
CA PHE A 399 22.11 16.99 10.56
C PHE A 399 20.79 17.67 10.88
N GLN A 400 19.93 17.83 9.85
CA GLN A 400 18.59 18.37 9.99
C GLN A 400 17.56 17.43 9.37
N TYR A 401 16.50 17.09 10.12
CA TYR A 401 15.37 16.36 9.58
C TYR A 401 14.57 17.25 8.62
N PRO A 402 14.03 16.72 7.53
CA PRO A 402 13.22 17.51 6.60
C PRO A 402 12.00 18.11 7.27
N GLY A 403 11.83 19.43 7.08
CA GLY A 403 10.74 20.17 7.69
C GLY A 403 10.96 20.57 9.16
N ALA A 404 12.09 20.20 9.74
CA ALA A 404 12.48 20.73 11.06
C ALA A 404 12.92 22.20 10.92
N GLU A 405 12.62 23.04 11.91
CA GLU A 405 13.01 24.44 11.93
C GLU A 405 14.49 24.62 12.26
N LYS A 406 15.07 23.70 13.02
CA LYS A 406 16.47 23.72 13.48
C LYS A 406 17.17 22.41 13.18
N PRO A 407 18.50 22.40 13.01
CA PRO A 407 19.29 21.18 12.97
C PRO A 407 19.17 20.41 14.30
N VAL A 408 19.28 19.10 14.23
CA VAL A 408 19.32 18.20 15.40
C VAL A 408 20.76 17.94 15.85
N LEU A 409 21.70 18.10 14.92
CA LEU A 409 23.16 18.10 15.21
C LEU A 409 23.78 19.28 14.47
N ASP A 410 24.69 19.99 15.12
CA ASP A 410 25.36 21.15 14.57
C ASP A 410 26.85 21.12 14.93
N GLY A 411 27.71 21.11 13.88
CA GLY A 411 29.15 21.26 13.99
C GLY A 411 29.90 20.19 14.80
N ILE A 412 29.37 18.96 14.88
CA ILE A 412 29.95 17.90 15.72
C ILE A 412 31.26 17.40 15.12
N SER A 413 32.35 17.48 15.91
CA SER A 413 33.67 17.02 15.51
C SER A 413 34.35 16.23 16.63
N PHE A 414 34.80 15.01 16.31
CA PHE A 414 35.60 14.15 17.18
C PHE A 414 36.30 13.05 16.39
N THR A 415 37.26 12.39 16.99
CA THR A 415 37.94 11.21 16.43
C THR A 415 38.05 10.13 17.49
N VAL A 416 37.71 8.89 17.12
CA VAL A 416 37.85 7.70 17.98
C VAL A 416 38.61 6.64 17.22
N ARG A 417 39.55 6.00 17.87
CA ARG A 417 40.45 4.97 17.30
C ARG A 417 40.14 3.58 17.86
N ALA A 418 40.67 2.58 17.21
CA ALA A 418 40.63 1.20 17.71
C ALA A 418 41.10 1.13 19.18
N GLY A 419 40.35 0.43 19.99
CA GLY A 419 40.61 0.28 21.42
C GLY A 419 40.03 1.39 22.30
N GLU A 420 39.49 2.46 21.70
CA GLU A 420 38.89 3.56 22.44
C GLU A 420 37.36 3.42 22.54
N THR A 421 36.83 3.79 23.69
CA THR A 421 35.38 3.89 23.92
C THR A 421 34.96 5.35 24.02
N LEU A 422 34.08 5.77 23.12
CA LEU A 422 33.37 7.05 23.18
C LEU A 422 31.99 6.85 23.80
N ALA A 423 31.76 7.46 24.93
CA ALA A 423 30.43 7.56 25.52
C ALA A 423 29.75 8.86 25.08
N ILE A 424 28.43 8.78 24.80
CA ILE A 424 27.61 9.93 24.39
C ILE A 424 26.50 10.12 25.40
N ILE A 425 26.50 11.28 26.07
CA ILE A 425 25.51 11.63 27.10
C ILE A 425 24.86 12.98 26.79
N GLY A 426 23.72 13.25 27.38
CA GLY A 426 22.97 14.51 27.23
C GLY A 426 21.48 14.32 27.49
N SER A 427 20.73 15.39 27.47
CA SER A 427 19.27 15.41 27.69
C SER A 427 18.50 14.61 26.64
N THR A 428 17.25 14.25 26.94
CA THR A 428 16.36 13.62 25.94
C THR A 428 16.10 14.61 24.80
N GLY A 429 16.34 14.16 23.57
CA GLY A 429 16.17 15.02 22.39
C GLY A 429 17.46 15.73 21.92
N SER A 430 18.59 15.61 22.64
CA SER A 430 19.86 16.25 22.27
C SER A 430 20.55 15.70 21.01
N GLY A 431 19.98 14.72 20.31
CA GLY A 431 20.54 14.21 19.05
C GLY A 431 21.38 12.94 19.13
N LYS A 432 21.55 12.31 20.32
CA LYS A 432 22.41 11.12 20.53
C LYS A 432 22.14 9.95 19.57
N THR A 433 20.90 9.50 19.48
CA THR A 433 20.47 8.44 18.56
C THR A 433 20.71 8.84 17.10
N THR A 434 20.47 10.11 16.75
CA THR A 434 20.71 10.64 15.40
C THR A 434 22.19 10.55 15.06
N LEU A 435 23.08 10.95 15.96
CA LEU A 435 24.53 10.89 15.78
C LEU A 435 24.99 9.45 15.48
N VAL A 436 24.57 8.49 16.30
CA VAL A 436 24.94 7.08 16.14
C VAL A 436 24.40 6.50 14.82
N ASN A 437 23.23 6.92 14.36
CA ASN A 437 22.61 6.46 13.11
C ASN A 437 23.33 6.99 11.84
N LEU A 438 24.15 8.03 11.95
CA LEU A 438 24.97 8.52 10.83
C LEU A 438 26.14 7.58 10.52
N VAL A 439 26.67 6.86 11.52
CA VAL A 439 27.83 5.95 11.33
C VAL A 439 27.50 4.81 10.37
N PRO A 440 26.41 4.02 10.54
CA PRO A 440 26.02 2.99 9.58
C PRO A 440 25.30 3.58 8.34
N ARG A 441 25.31 4.91 8.20
CA ARG A 441 24.68 5.62 7.07
C ARG A 441 23.20 5.28 6.92
N LEU A 442 22.44 5.22 8.02
CA LEU A 442 20.97 5.16 7.99
C LEU A 442 20.37 6.49 7.54
N PHE A 443 21.14 7.56 7.68
CA PHE A 443 20.93 8.91 7.16
C PHE A 443 22.27 9.45 6.68
N ASP A 444 22.26 10.34 5.67
CA ASP A 444 23.44 11.11 5.28
C ASP A 444 23.49 12.41 6.11
N ALA A 445 24.67 12.82 6.54
CA ALA A 445 24.88 14.12 7.15
C ALA A 445 24.47 15.26 6.18
N THR A 446 23.82 16.30 6.71
CA THR A 446 23.44 17.48 5.91
C THR A 446 24.60 18.42 5.70
N GLU A 447 25.52 18.47 6.67
CA GLU A 447 26.76 19.26 6.64
C GLU A 447 27.91 18.42 7.18
N GLY A 448 29.14 18.72 6.79
CA GLY A 448 30.33 17.99 7.20
C GLY A 448 30.41 16.57 6.65
N ALA A 449 31.20 15.73 7.29
CA ALA A 449 31.45 14.35 6.87
C ALA A 449 31.65 13.40 8.06
N VAL A 450 31.12 12.18 7.91
CA VAL A 450 31.50 11.02 8.74
C VAL A 450 32.52 10.23 7.96
N VAL A 451 33.71 10.05 8.53
CA VAL A 451 34.86 9.45 7.86
C VAL A 451 35.28 8.17 8.57
N LEU A 452 35.46 7.10 7.81
CA LEU A 452 35.97 5.82 8.31
C LEU A 452 37.29 5.51 7.61
N ASP A 453 38.37 5.39 8.37
CA ASP A 453 39.75 5.15 7.85
C ASP A 453 40.16 6.13 6.76
N GLY A 454 39.77 7.42 6.88
CA GLY A 454 40.11 8.47 5.93
C GLY A 454 39.19 8.58 4.71
N VAL A 455 38.14 7.74 4.63
CA VAL A 455 37.15 7.77 3.53
C VAL A 455 35.78 8.17 4.07
N ASP A 456 35.11 9.10 3.39
CA ASP A 456 33.75 9.48 3.72
C ASP A 456 32.80 8.28 3.53
N VAL A 457 31.94 8.03 4.51
CA VAL A 457 30.98 6.90 4.47
C VAL A 457 30.03 7.00 3.25
N ARG A 458 29.86 8.19 2.68
CA ARG A 458 29.05 8.41 1.45
C ARG A 458 29.69 7.80 0.20
N ASP A 459 31.01 7.69 0.19
CA ASP A 459 31.76 7.10 -0.93
C ASP A 459 31.99 5.60 -0.79
N LEU A 460 31.69 5.01 0.38
CA LEU A 460 31.81 3.59 0.62
C LEU A 460 30.67 2.78 -0.02
N ALA A 461 31.00 1.59 -0.48
CA ALA A 461 29.98 0.59 -0.80
C ALA A 461 29.23 0.21 0.49
N PRO A 462 27.89 0.12 0.47
CA PRO A 462 27.11 -0.22 1.66
C PRO A 462 27.57 -1.51 2.36
N GLU A 463 27.92 -2.54 1.58
CA GLU A 463 28.39 -3.82 2.09
C GLU A 463 29.76 -3.68 2.79
N ALA A 464 30.65 -2.84 2.26
CA ALA A 464 31.95 -2.56 2.86
C ALA A 464 31.79 -1.84 4.21
N LEU A 465 30.90 -0.83 4.28
CA LEU A 465 30.60 -0.12 5.52
C LEU A 465 29.92 -1.03 6.54
N TRP A 466 28.82 -1.68 6.13
CA TRP A 466 28.00 -2.47 7.06
C TRP A 466 28.70 -3.74 7.56
N SER A 467 29.62 -4.31 6.79
CA SER A 467 30.41 -5.45 7.27
C SER A 467 31.27 -5.09 8.47
N ARG A 468 31.63 -3.84 8.65
CA ARG A 468 32.52 -3.32 9.70
C ARG A 468 31.79 -2.76 10.93
N VAL A 469 30.46 -2.63 10.87
CA VAL A 469 29.65 -2.02 11.92
C VAL A 469 28.74 -3.06 12.58
N GLY A 470 28.78 -3.16 13.89
CA GLY A 470 27.83 -3.90 14.72
C GLY A 470 26.92 -2.92 15.44
N PHE A 471 25.64 -2.90 15.11
CA PHE A 471 24.68 -1.95 15.65
C PHE A 471 23.64 -2.62 16.55
N VAL A 472 23.48 -2.10 17.75
CA VAL A 472 22.44 -2.48 18.71
C VAL A 472 21.56 -1.27 18.97
N PRO A 473 20.35 -1.23 18.38
CA PRO A 473 19.46 -0.08 18.51
C PRO A 473 18.81 -0.01 19.90
N GLN A 474 18.36 1.17 20.29
CA GLN A 474 17.65 1.43 21.56
C GLN A 474 16.44 0.51 21.76
N LYS A 475 15.67 0.26 20.68
CA LYS A 475 14.56 -0.70 20.68
C LYS A 475 14.97 -1.95 19.90
N PRO A 476 15.44 -3.00 20.58
CA PRO A 476 15.89 -4.21 19.91
C PRO A 476 14.74 -4.91 19.22
N TYR A 477 14.96 -5.34 17.98
CA TYR A 477 14.00 -6.11 17.20
C TYR A 477 14.55 -7.50 16.91
N LEU A 478 13.75 -8.53 17.20
CA LEU A 478 14.05 -9.92 16.84
C LEU A 478 13.08 -10.40 15.76
N PHE A 479 13.64 -11.08 14.78
CA PHE A 479 12.84 -11.67 13.70
C PHE A 479 12.17 -12.97 14.16
N SER A 480 11.02 -13.27 13.59
CA SER A 480 10.37 -14.56 13.80
C SER A 480 11.24 -15.69 13.25
N GLY A 481 11.43 -16.74 14.06
CA GLY A 481 12.32 -17.85 13.73
C GLY A 481 12.87 -18.50 14.99
N THR A 482 14.17 -18.77 15.03
CA THR A 482 14.86 -19.35 16.20
C THR A 482 15.88 -18.36 16.78
N VAL A 483 16.44 -18.69 17.95
CA VAL A 483 17.58 -17.95 18.49
C VAL A 483 18.74 -17.99 17.50
N ALA A 484 19.08 -19.18 16.97
CA ALA A 484 20.14 -19.37 15.97
C ALA A 484 19.91 -18.50 14.73
N SER A 485 18.70 -18.52 14.14
CA SER A 485 18.40 -17.70 12.96
C SER A 485 18.53 -16.20 13.21
N ASN A 486 18.23 -15.71 14.43
CA ASN A 486 18.45 -14.33 14.80
C ASN A 486 19.95 -13.97 14.96
N LEU A 487 20.78 -14.90 15.43
CA LEU A 487 22.24 -14.70 15.48
C LEU A 487 22.86 -14.73 14.08
N GLN A 488 22.35 -15.60 13.18
CA GLN A 488 22.79 -15.68 11.80
C GLN A 488 22.57 -14.41 10.98
N TYR A 489 21.68 -13.51 11.41
CA TYR A 489 21.64 -12.15 10.83
C TYR A 489 22.94 -11.37 11.03
N GLY A 490 23.69 -11.65 12.09
CA GLY A 490 24.99 -11.05 12.32
C GLY A 490 26.09 -11.70 11.45
N LYS A 491 26.06 -13.04 11.36
CA LYS A 491 26.99 -13.86 10.59
C LYS A 491 26.27 -15.11 10.07
N GLU A 492 26.05 -15.19 8.75
CA GLU A 492 25.25 -16.23 8.10
C GLU A 492 25.80 -17.65 8.32
N ASP A 493 27.12 -17.80 8.28
CA ASP A 493 27.87 -19.04 8.45
C ASP A 493 28.36 -19.29 9.89
N ALA A 494 27.72 -18.63 10.89
CA ALA A 494 28.10 -18.76 12.30
C ALA A 494 27.98 -20.21 12.77
N THR A 495 29.06 -20.73 13.37
CA THR A 495 29.05 -22.07 13.98
C THR A 495 28.28 -22.07 15.30
N GLU A 496 27.92 -23.26 15.78
CA GLU A 496 27.23 -23.38 17.07
C GLU A 496 28.10 -22.86 18.24
N GLU A 497 29.39 -23.09 18.19
CA GLU A 497 30.38 -22.61 19.17
C GLU A 497 30.44 -21.08 19.17
N GLU A 498 30.46 -20.44 18.01
CA GLU A 498 30.44 -18.98 17.87
C GLU A 498 29.15 -18.39 18.42
N MET A 499 28.02 -19.06 18.17
CA MET A 499 26.72 -18.62 18.73
C MET A 499 26.70 -18.68 20.25
N TRP A 500 27.17 -19.79 20.84
CA TRP A 500 27.26 -19.90 22.31
C TRP A 500 28.25 -18.93 22.91
N GLU A 501 29.39 -18.68 22.25
CA GLU A 501 30.35 -17.66 22.70
C GLU A 501 29.71 -16.27 22.71
N ALA A 502 29.04 -15.86 21.64
CA ALA A 502 28.35 -14.56 21.57
C ALA A 502 27.26 -14.44 22.64
N LEU A 503 26.48 -15.50 22.88
CA LEU A 503 25.46 -15.55 23.93
C LEU A 503 26.08 -15.46 25.35
N ARG A 504 27.23 -16.10 25.56
CA ARG A 504 27.95 -16.04 26.86
C ARG A 504 28.41 -14.62 27.15
N ILE A 505 29.05 -13.96 26.20
CA ILE A 505 29.50 -12.57 26.32
C ILE A 505 28.30 -11.66 26.61
N ALA A 506 27.21 -11.84 25.86
CA ALA A 506 25.97 -11.08 26.01
C ALA A 506 25.18 -11.43 27.29
N GLN A 507 25.71 -12.31 28.19
CA GLN A 507 25.03 -12.80 29.40
C GLN A 507 23.66 -13.45 29.07
N ALA A 508 23.56 -14.11 27.92
CA ALA A 508 22.31 -14.70 27.39
C ALA A 508 22.30 -16.23 27.41
N GLU A 509 23.48 -16.87 27.65
CA GLU A 509 23.64 -18.32 27.59
C GLU A 509 22.68 -19.06 28.51
N ASP A 510 22.61 -18.64 29.80
CA ASP A 510 21.81 -19.34 30.81
C ASP A 510 20.33 -19.43 30.44
N PHE A 511 19.72 -18.29 30.06
CA PHE A 511 18.31 -18.31 29.74
C PHE A 511 18.02 -19.00 28.38
N VAL A 512 18.95 -18.91 27.40
CA VAL A 512 18.79 -19.61 26.13
C VAL A 512 18.88 -21.13 26.33
N ARG A 513 19.81 -21.60 27.17
CA ARG A 513 19.89 -23.04 27.55
C ARG A 513 18.65 -23.53 28.30
N ALA A 514 18.02 -22.65 29.07
CA ALA A 514 16.78 -22.96 29.80
C ALA A 514 15.53 -22.92 28.87
N MET A 515 15.62 -22.32 27.69
CA MET A 515 14.51 -22.34 26.73
C MET A 515 14.37 -23.73 26.09
N PRO A 516 13.13 -24.24 25.88
CA PRO A 516 12.91 -25.46 25.13
C PRO A 516 13.51 -25.38 23.72
N GLY A 517 14.51 -26.23 23.42
CA GLY A 517 15.23 -26.24 22.15
C GLY A 517 16.52 -25.41 22.10
N GLY A 518 16.88 -24.66 23.15
CA GLY A 518 18.14 -23.91 23.20
C GLY A 518 18.30 -22.93 22.03
N LEU A 519 19.32 -23.12 21.19
CA LEU A 519 19.50 -22.31 19.96
C LEU A 519 18.33 -22.44 18.97
N ASN A 520 17.63 -23.57 18.95
CA ASN A 520 16.44 -23.78 18.12
C ASN A 520 15.14 -23.31 18.78
N ALA A 521 15.21 -22.69 19.98
CA ALA A 521 14.04 -22.13 20.63
C ALA A 521 13.39 -21.06 19.77
N THR A 522 12.05 -21.11 19.67
CA THR A 522 11.28 -20.21 18.82
C THR A 522 11.24 -18.80 19.37
N ILE A 523 11.53 -17.83 18.52
CA ILE A 523 11.37 -16.39 18.74
C ILE A 523 10.15 -15.92 17.94
N ALA A 524 9.16 -15.34 18.61
CA ALA A 524 8.02 -14.72 17.95
C ALA A 524 8.42 -13.37 17.34
N GLN A 525 7.61 -12.88 16.39
CA GLN A 525 7.83 -11.58 15.73
C GLN A 525 8.01 -10.45 16.75
N GLY A 526 9.07 -9.67 16.59
CA GLY A 526 9.46 -8.59 17.51
C GLY A 526 9.96 -9.10 18.86
N GLY A 527 10.17 -10.40 19.05
CA GLY A 527 10.58 -10.99 20.33
C GLY A 527 9.52 -10.86 21.41
N SER A 528 8.23 -10.93 21.07
CA SER A 528 7.12 -10.75 22.02
C SER A 528 7.02 -11.84 23.09
N ASN A 529 7.65 -12.99 22.87
CA ASN A 529 7.71 -14.13 23.80
C ASN A 529 8.94 -14.14 24.71
N VAL A 530 9.79 -13.11 24.64
CA VAL A 530 10.95 -12.94 25.53
C VAL A 530 10.86 -11.59 26.27
N SER A 531 11.47 -11.48 27.46
CA SER A 531 11.47 -10.24 28.23
C SER A 531 12.29 -9.14 27.53
N GLY A 532 12.10 -7.87 27.93
CA GLY A 532 12.86 -6.74 27.39
C GLY A 532 14.38 -6.92 27.50
N GLY A 533 14.86 -7.30 28.68
CA GLY A 533 16.28 -7.56 28.91
C GLY A 533 16.82 -8.79 28.16
N GLN A 534 16.03 -9.86 28.01
CA GLN A 534 16.39 -11.01 27.16
C GLN A 534 16.51 -10.60 25.69
N ARG A 535 15.55 -9.82 25.19
CA ARG A 535 15.56 -9.30 23.82
C ARG A 535 16.79 -8.44 23.57
N GLN A 536 17.13 -7.57 24.50
CA GLN A 536 18.32 -6.72 24.44
C GLN A 536 19.59 -7.55 24.34
N ARG A 537 19.76 -8.56 25.25
CA ARG A 537 20.92 -9.43 25.25
C ARG A 537 21.06 -10.26 23.96
N LEU A 538 19.96 -10.74 23.38
CA LEU A 538 19.99 -11.41 22.08
C LEU A 538 20.39 -10.46 20.94
N ALA A 539 19.95 -9.20 20.97
CA ALA A 539 20.39 -8.20 20.00
C ALA A 539 21.88 -7.85 20.14
N ILE A 540 22.38 -7.78 21.37
CA ILE A 540 23.82 -7.62 21.65
C ILE A 540 24.60 -8.83 21.13
N ALA A 541 24.17 -10.07 21.42
CA ALA A 541 24.81 -11.28 20.91
C ALA A 541 24.88 -11.30 19.37
N ARG A 542 23.82 -10.84 18.69
CA ARG A 542 23.77 -10.71 17.23
C ARG A 542 24.82 -9.71 16.70
N ALA A 543 25.07 -8.63 17.39
CA ALA A 543 26.13 -7.68 17.01
C ALA A 543 27.53 -8.25 17.28
N LEU A 544 27.71 -8.97 18.40
CA LEU A 544 29.00 -9.56 18.82
C LEU A 544 29.47 -10.67 17.90
N ILE A 545 28.56 -11.54 17.41
CA ILE A 545 28.92 -12.69 16.57
C ILE A 545 29.57 -12.26 15.26
N ARG A 546 29.26 -11.04 14.81
CA ARG A 546 29.83 -10.44 13.58
C ARG A 546 31.30 -10.09 13.73
N LYS A 547 31.78 -9.81 14.95
CA LYS A 547 33.15 -9.33 15.27
C LYS A 547 33.50 -8.07 14.44
N PRO A 548 32.67 -7.02 14.48
CA PRO A 548 32.88 -5.81 13.70
C PRO A 548 34.05 -4.97 14.25
N GLU A 549 34.51 -4.02 13.44
CA GLU A 549 35.54 -3.04 13.82
C GLU A 549 34.95 -1.84 14.60
N ILE A 550 33.64 -1.61 14.46
CA ILE A 550 32.92 -0.54 15.15
C ILE A 550 31.68 -1.13 15.83
N TYR A 551 31.57 -0.97 17.14
CA TYR A 551 30.38 -1.31 17.89
C TYR A 551 29.58 -0.06 18.24
N LEU A 552 28.30 -0.07 17.94
CA LEU A 552 27.36 1.01 18.23
C LEU A 552 26.27 0.50 19.17
N PHE A 553 26.24 1.02 20.39
CA PHE A 553 25.25 0.69 21.41
C PHE A 553 24.39 1.92 21.70
N ASP A 554 23.18 1.95 21.14
CA ASP A 554 22.23 3.04 21.39
C ASP A 554 21.35 2.70 22.59
N ASP A 555 21.70 3.25 23.77
CA ASP A 555 21.02 3.06 25.07
C ASP A 555 20.75 1.57 25.41
N SER A 556 21.67 0.70 24.97
CA SER A 556 21.44 -0.75 24.93
C SER A 556 21.57 -1.41 26.30
N PHE A 557 22.06 -0.72 27.29
CA PHE A 557 22.29 -1.25 28.66
C PHE A 557 21.21 -0.84 29.67
N SER A 558 20.37 0.14 29.33
CA SER A 558 19.35 0.69 30.23
C SER A 558 18.25 -0.30 30.64
N ALA A 559 17.97 -1.30 29.78
CA ALA A 559 16.98 -2.35 30.04
C ALA A 559 17.51 -3.51 30.92
N LEU A 560 18.80 -3.46 31.31
CA LEU A 560 19.44 -4.49 32.12
C LEU A 560 19.48 -4.07 33.60
N ASP A 561 19.46 -5.07 34.49
CA ASP A 561 19.77 -4.83 35.88
C ASP A 561 21.27 -4.54 36.07
N LEU A 562 21.61 -3.81 37.13
CA LEU A 562 22.98 -3.34 37.40
C LEU A 562 24.03 -4.47 37.45
N ALA A 563 23.67 -5.64 37.99
CA ALA A 563 24.58 -6.76 38.08
C ALA A 563 24.85 -7.42 36.73
N THR A 564 23.81 -7.55 35.89
CA THR A 564 23.93 -8.07 34.53
C THR A 564 24.67 -7.09 33.62
N ASP A 565 24.40 -5.78 33.72
CA ASP A 565 25.13 -4.73 33.00
C ASP A 565 26.65 -4.76 33.34
N ALA A 566 27.02 -4.82 34.61
CA ALA A 566 28.44 -4.90 35.02
C ALA A 566 29.13 -6.16 34.48
N ARG A 567 28.49 -7.34 34.56
CA ARG A 567 29.04 -8.59 34.03
C ARG A 567 29.17 -8.55 32.49
N LEU A 568 28.18 -7.98 31.80
CA LEU A 568 28.22 -7.84 30.37
C LEU A 568 29.39 -6.96 29.92
N ARG A 569 29.57 -5.79 30.55
CA ARG A 569 30.69 -4.88 30.24
C ARG A 569 32.04 -5.52 30.51
N ALA A 570 32.21 -6.20 31.65
CA ALA A 570 33.42 -6.94 31.95
C ALA A 570 33.73 -8.05 30.92
N ALA A 571 32.70 -8.75 30.43
CA ALA A 571 32.85 -9.77 29.38
C ALA A 571 33.11 -9.18 28.00
N LEU A 572 32.59 -7.96 27.70
CA LEU A 572 32.74 -7.24 26.46
C LEU A 572 34.13 -6.62 26.29
N ALA A 573 34.69 -6.04 27.35
CA ALA A 573 35.96 -5.29 27.33
C ALA A 573 37.11 -6.03 26.62
N PRO A 574 37.38 -7.34 26.84
CA PRO A 574 38.45 -8.05 26.15
C PRO A 574 38.20 -8.21 24.64
N ARG A 575 36.92 -8.13 24.21
CA ARG A 575 36.49 -8.39 22.81
C ARG A 575 36.51 -7.14 21.94
N VAL A 576 36.50 -5.98 22.54
CA VAL A 576 36.48 -4.70 21.85
C VAL A 576 37.82 -3.96 21.87
N ARG A 577 38.88 -4.60 22.35
CA ARG A 577 40.22 -4.00 22.47
C ARG A 577 40.81 -3.48 21.17
N ASP A 578 40.43 -4.11 20.03
CA ASP A 578 40.89 -3.76 18.68
C ASP A 578 39.77 -3.11 17.87
N ALA A 579 38.70 -2.64 18.51
CA ALA A 579 37.55 -2.03 17.86
C ALA A 579 37.24 -0.64 18.47
N VAL A 580 36.54 0.18 17.68
CA VAL A 580 35.94 1.41 18.17
C VAL A 580 34.60 1.09 18.85
N VAL A 581 34.33 1.67 20.00
CA VAL A 581 33.07 1.48 20.70
C VAL A 581 32.39 2.83 20.93
N LEU A 582 31.17 2.98 20.38
CA LEU A 582 30.30 4.11 20.71
C LEU A 582 29.14 3.64 21.58
N VAL A 583 28.99 4.26 22.74
CA VAL A 583 27.93 3.95 23.72
C VAL A 583 27.11 5.18 24.01
N VAL A 584 25.84 5.17 23.60
CA VAL A 584 24.87 6.12 24.12
C VAL A 584 24.38 5.62 25.46
N ALA A 585 24.51 6.42 26.50
CA ALA A 585 24.04 6.06 27.81
C ALA A 585 23.27 7.19 28.51
N GLN A 586 22.32 6.80 29.34
CA GLN A 586 21.59 7.72 30.21
C GLN A 586 22.14 7.73 31.64
N ARG A 587 22.95 6.71 32.02
CA ARG A 587 23.52 6.56 33.35
C ARG A 587 25.01 6.88 33.36
N VAL A 588 25.44 7.79 34.23
CA VAL A 588 26.85 8.14 34.39
C VAL A 588 27.69 6.92 34.83
N SER A 589 27.15 6.04 35.67
CA SER A 589 27.84 4.79 36.07
C SER A 589 28.22 3.87 34.90
N THR A 590 27.56 4.00 33.77
CA THR A 590 27.83 3.21 32.56
C THR A 590 29.01 3.77 31.75
N ILE A 591 29.29 5.06 31.86
CA ILE A 591 30.23 5.78 30.98
C ILE A 591 31.46 6.34 31.71
N ARG A 592 31.52 6.23 33.02
CA ARG A 592 32.59 6.80 33.84
C ARG A 592 33.99 6.32 33.44
N GLU A 593 34.08 5.07 32.96
CA GLU A 593 35.33 4.44 32.53
C GLU A 593 35.60 4.57 31.04
N ALA A 594 34.82 5.35 30.31
CA ALA A 594 35.04 5.59 28.89
C ALA A 594 36.27 6.49 28.68
N ASP A 595 37.01 6.21 27.60
CA ASP A 595 38.22 6.98 27.27
C ASP A 595 37.86 8.42 26.93
N HIS A 596 36.71 8.61 26.24
CA HIS A 596 36.15 9.90 25.88
C HIS A 596 34.64 9.92 26.16
N ILE A 597 34.15 11.06 26.62
CA ILE A 597 32.74 11.33 26.83
C ILE A 597 32.39 12.58 26.03
N LEU A 598 31.42 12.46 25.15
CA LEU A 598 30.83 13.54 24.38
C LEU A 598 29.51 13.99 25.05
N VAL A 599 29.47 15.20 25.54
CA VAL A 599 28.27 15.79 26.15
C VAL A 599 27.51 16.59 25.10
N LEU A 600 26.27 16.15 24.78
CA LEU A 600 25.41 16.80 23.82
C LEU A 600 24.30 17.60 24.51
N GLU A 601 24.18 18.87 24.14
CA GLU A 601 23.08 19.74 24.54
C GLU A 601 22.57 20.50 23.31
N ASP A 602 21.26 20.43 23.08
CA ASP A 602 20.56 21.07 21.95
C ASP A 602 21.21 20.84 20.56
N GLY A 603 21.85 19.70 20.36
CA GLY A 603 22.50 19.33 19.10
C GLY A 603 23.97 19.73 18.99
N GLU A 604 24.51 20.45 19.93
CA GLU A 604 25.91 20.89 19.99
C GLU A 604 26.73 20.06 20.99
N CYS A 605 28.04 19.99 20.74
CA CYS A 605 29.01 19.41 21.67
C CYS A 605 29.43 20.45 22.70
N VAL A 606 28.90 20.34 23.93
CA VAL A 606 29.23 21.27 25.04
C VAL A 606 30.39 20.78 25.90
N GLY A 607 30.83 19.53 25.74
CA GLY A 607 31.96 18.95 26.44
C GLY A 607 32.52 17.71 25.76
N TYR A 608 33.83 17.59 25.68
CA TYR A 608 34.54 16.41 25.17
C TYR A 608 35.80 16.16 26.01
N GLY A 609 35.92 14.99 26.61
CA GLY A 609 37.04 14.62 27.45
C GLY A 609 36.72 13.38 28.27
N ASN A 610 37.60 13.03 29.22
CA ASN A 610 37.33 11.96 30.18
C ASN A 610 36.43 12.44 31.34
N HIS A 611 36.06 11.53 32.26
CA HIS A 611 35.20 11.85 33.39
C HIS A 611 35.73 12.99 34.25
N ASP A 612 37.02 12.91 34.64
CA ASP A 612 37.62 13.87 35.55
C ASP A 612 37.80 15.25 34.90
N GLU A 613 38.20 15.30 33.59
CA GLU A 613 38.29 16.54 32.82
C GLU A 613 36.94 17.24 32.67
N LEU A 614 35.86 16.47 32.46
CA LEU A 614 34.51 17.02 32.28
C LEU A 614 33.90 17.46 33.64
N MET A 615 34.26 16.83 34.72
CA MET A 615 33.86 17.30 36.06
C MET A 615 34.45 18.67 36.39
N ASP A 616 35.63 18.99 35.85
CA ASP A 616 36.28 20.28 36.06
C ASP A 616 35.88 21.36 35.04
N SER A 617 35.52 20.95 33.80
CA SER A 617 35.39 21.88 32.66
C SER A 617 33.98 22.03 32.11
N CYS A 618 33.06 21.07 32.33
CA CYS A 618 31.73 21.06 31.70
C CYS A 618 30.59 21.15 32.72
N PRO A 619 29.98 22.32 32.95
CA PRO A 619 28.90 22.50 33.91
C PRO A 619 27.70 21.57 33.65
N THR A 620 27.32 21.37 32.40
CA THR A 620 26.23 20.46 32.01
C THR A 620 26.51 19.02 32.42
N TYR A 621 27.77 18.56 32.28
CA TYR A 621 28.15 17.22 32.73
C TYR A 621 28.07 17.08 34.26
N VAL A 622 28.55 18.08 34.99
CA VAL A 622 28.47 18.13 36.47
C VAL A 622 27.02 18.04 36.94
N GLU A 623 26.13 18.83 36.33
CA GLU A 623 24.69 18.79 36.64
C GLU A 623 24.08 17.40 36.42
N ILE A 624 24.42 16.72 35.32
CA ILE A 624 23.96 15.36 35.03
C ILE A 624 24.47 14.39 36.11
N VAL A 625 25.74 14.49 36.52
CA VAL A 625 26.34 13.63 37.56
C VAL A 625 25.66 13.85 38.90
N GLU A 626 25.51 15.11 39.34
CA GLU A 626 24.89 15.48 40.62
C GLU A 626 23.41 15.06 40.67
N SER A 627 22.67 15.26 39.60
CA SER A 627 21.27 14.84 39.53
C SER A 627 21.07 13.34 39.71
N GLN A 628 22.04 12.52 39.22
CA GLN A 628 21.98 11.06 39.36
C GLN A 628 22.51 10.59 40.72
N ALA A 629 23.48 11.29 41.32
CA ALA A 629 23.98 10.99 42.65
C ALA A 629 22.92 11.26 43.74
N SER A 630 22.17 12.33 43.62
CA SER A 630 21.08 12.68 44.55
C SER A 630 19.95 11.64 44.57
N VAL A 631 19.64 11.04 43.44
CA VAL A 631 18.62 9.97 43.30
C VAL A 631 19.12 8.66 43.97
N GLN A 632 20.41 8.36 43.94
CA GLN A 632 20.98 7.17 44.57
C GLN A 632 21.16 7.34 46.08
N GLY A 633 21.41 8.54 46.57
CA GLY A 633 21.56 8.86 48.00
C GLY A 633 20.23 9.01 48.77
N GLY A 634 19.11 9.18 48.10
CA GLY A 634 17.77 9.33 48.70
C GLY A 634 17.03 8.02 49.01
N VAL A 635 17.66 6.86 48.80
CA VAL A 635 17.12 5.50 49.06
C VAL A 635 17.92 4.78 50.18
N ALA A 636 18.51 5.51 51.11
CA ALA A 636 19.13 4.95 52.30
C ALA A 636 18.25 5.16 53.54
#